data_64af2960dee76b0acfbb38a579dabdac
#
_entry.id   64af2960dee76b0acfbb38a579dabdac
#
_cell.length_a   1.000
_cell.length_b   1.000
_cell.length_c   1.000
_cell.angle_alpha   90.00
_cell.angle_beta   90.00
_cell.angle_gamma   90.00
#
_symmetry.space_group_name_H-M   'P 1'
#
loop_
_entity.id
_entity.type
_entity.pdbx_description
1 polymer ?
#
loop_
_entity_poly.entity_id
_entity_poly.type
_entity_poly.pdbx_seq_one_letter_code
_entity_poly.pdbx_strand_id
1 'polypeptide(L)'
;MGTIIDHATVAHAGWRSRHSALHVAVAAAKACLDEAGCPPNYLDLLVNAGLYRDRNLGEPALAALIQEDVGANPEDPHPDAHGTFSFDVANGICGPLTALQVADGFLHSGSI
;
A
#
# COMPACT_ATOMS: atom_id res chain seq x y z
N MET A 1 -14.81 12.02 -13.84
CA MET A 1 -15.03 10.76 -13.10
C MET A 1 -14.34 10.82 -11.76
N GLY A 2 -15.02 10.42 -10.74
CA GLY A 2 -14.47 10.37 -9.40
C GLY A 2 -13.75 9.04 -9.13
N THR A 3 -12.98 9.04 -8.07
CA THR A 3 -12.34 7.83 -7.55
C THR A 3 -13.28 7.18 -6.53
N ILE A 4 -13.39 5.87 -6.55
CA ILE A 4 -14.16 5.13 -5.57
C ILE A 4 -13.26 4.30 -4.68
N ILE A 5 -13.68 4.13 -3.42
CA ILE A 5 -13.04 3.21 -2.49
C ILE A 5 -13.82 1.90 -2.57
N ASP A 6 -13.20 0.89 -3.16
CA ASP A 6 -13.87 -0.39 -3.40
C ASP A 6 -13.89 -1.25 -2.14
N HIS A 7 -12.75 -1.38 -1.47
CA HIS A 7 -12.62 -2.18 -0.26
C HIS A 7 -11.77 -1.47 0.79
N ALA A 8 -12.04 -1.74 2.04
CA ALA A 8 -11.26 -1.26 3.16
C ALA A 8 -11.16 -2.34 4.23
N THR A 9 -9.98 -2.51 4.80
CA THR A 9 -9.73 -3.47 5.87
C THR A 9 -8.92 -2.83 6.98
N VAL A 10 -8.99 -3.43 8.16
CA VAL A 10 -8.25 -2.98 9.33
C VAL A 10 -7.54 -4.18 9.94
N ALA A 11 -6.28 -4.01 10.29
CA ALA A 11 -5.51 -4.99 11.03
C ALA A 11 -5.01 -4.36 12.31
N HIS A 12 -4.99 -5.14 13.38
CA HIS A 12 -4.58 -4.68 14.70
C HIS A 12 -3.41 -5.49 15.21
N ALA A 13 -2.46 -4.82 15.86
CA ALA A 13 -1.43 -5.49 16.64
C ALA A 13 -1.99 -5.82 18.01
N GLY A 14 -1.81 -7.07 18.48
CA GLY A 14 -2.16 -7.44 19.83
C GLY A 14 -1.20 -6.78 20.82
N TRP A 15 -1.72 -6.28 21.95
CA TRP A 15 -0.90 -5.55 22.92
C TRP A 15 0.19 -6.43 23.57
N ARG A 16 0.05 -7.75 23.50
CA ARG A 16 1.05 -8.70 24.01
C ARG A 16 1.97 -9.24 22.92
N SER A 17 1.72 -8.88 21.67
CA SER A 17 2.47 -9.37 20.54
C SER A 17 3.43 -8.31 20.02
N ARG A 18 4.63 -8.73 19.63
CA ARG A 18 5.56 -7.82 18.95
C ARG A 18 5.22 -7.78 17.47
N HIS A 19 4.51 -6.73 17.07
CA HIS A 19 4.20 -6.52 15.67
C HIS A 19 4.86 -5.24 15.19
N SER A 20 5.56 -5.33 14.09
CA SER A 20 6.11 -4.15 13.44
C SER A 20 5.02 -3.44 12.64
N ALA A 21 5.24 -2.16 12.35
CA ALA A 21 4.34 -1.41 11.47
C ALA A 21 4.22 -2.07 10.10
N LEU A 22 5.33 -2.57 9.57
CA LEU A 22 5.35 -3.32 8.31
C LEU A 22 4.44 -4.55 8.38
N HIS A 23 4.57 -5.33 9.44
CA HIS A 23 3.79 -6.56 9.60
C HIS A 23 2.29 -6.29 9.60
N VAL A 24 1.85 -5.30 10.35
CA VAL A 24 0.43 -4.92 10.43
C VAL A 24 -0.07 -4.37 9.10
N ALA A 25 0.73 -3.53 8.44
CA ALA A 25 0.36 -2.97 7.14
C ALA A 25 0.21 -4.07 6.08
N VAL A 26 1.13 -5.02 6.05
CA VAL A 26 1.07 -6.16 5.11
C VAL A 26 -0.16 -7.01 5.38
N ALA A 27 -0.47 -7.28 6.65
CA ALA A 27 -1.66 -8.05 7.02
C ALA A 27 -2.95 -7.38 6.53
N ALA A 28 -3.07 -6.06 6.74
CA ALA A 28 -4.22 -5.30 6.28
C ALA A 28 -4.34 -5.30 4.75
N ALA A 29 -3.21 -5.10 4.07
CA ALA A 29 -3.18 -5.06 2.61
C ALA A 29 -3.56 -6.43 2.01
N LYS A 30 -3.02 -7.51 2.53
CA LYS A 30 -3.34 -8.86 2.05
C LYS A 30 -4.83 -9.18 2.26
N ALA A 31 -5.38 -8.85 3.43
CA ALA A 31 -6.80 -9.05 3.70
C ALA A 31 -7.67 -8.26 2.73
N CYS A 32 -7.30 -7.02 2.45
CA CYS A 32 -8.03 -6.16 1.53
C CYS A 32 -8.03 -6.73 0.11
N LEU A 33 -6.87 -7.17 -0.37
CA LEU A 33 -6.76 -7.77 -1.70
C LEU A 33 -7.54 -9.07 -1.80
N ASP A 34 -7.52 -9.90 -0.76
CA ASP A 34 -8.29 -11.15 -0.72
C ASP A 34 -9.79 -10.87 -0.80
N GLU A 35 -10.28 -9.91 -0.03
CA GLU A 35 -11.70 -9.53 -0.06
C GLU A 35 -12.11 -8.98 -1.42
N ALA A 36 -11.24 -8.22 -2.05
CA ALA A 36 -11.50 -7.63 -3.37
C ALA A 36 -11.34 -8.64 -4.50
N GLY A 37 -10.73 -9.79 -4.23
CA GLY A 37 -10.41 -10.77 -5.25
C GLY A 37 -9.35 -10.27 -6.24
N CYS A 38 -8.47 -9.39 -5.79
CA CYS A 38 -7.44 -8.78 -6.61
C CYS A 38 -6.09 -9.42 -6.33
N PRO A 39 -5.46 -10.07 -7.31
CA PRO A 39 -4.09 -10.57 -7.15
C PRO A 39 -3.10 -9.42 -6.95
N PRO A 40 -2.11 -9.56 -6.06
CA PRO A 40 -1.16 -8.48 -5.80
C PRO A 40 -0.40 -8.00 -7.03
N ASN A 41 -0.13 -8.89 -7.98
CA ASN A 41 0.60 -8.52 -9.20
C ASN A 41 -0.21 -7.69 -10.19
N TYR A 42 -1.48 -7.42 -9.90
CA TYR A 42 -2.31 -6.50 -10.71
C TYR A 42 -2.39 -5.10 -10.10
N LEU A 43 -1.70 -4.85 -8.99
CA LEU A 43 -1.67 -3.50 -8.41
C LEU A 43 -0.84 -2.56 -9.26
N ASP A 44 -1.38 -1.38 -9.54
CA ASP A 44 -0.68 -0.34 -10.29
C ASP A 44 0.03 0.63 -9.37
N LEU A 45 -0.56 0.91 -8.21
CA LEU A 45 -0.05 1.93 -7.29
C LEU A 45 -0.21 1.45 -5.85
N LEU A 46 0.84 1.63 -5.06
CA LEU A 46 0.82 1.37 -3.63
C LEU A 46 1.37 2.60 -2.91
N VAL A 47 0.52 3.23 -2.09
CA VAL A 47 0.91 4.42 -1.35
C VAL A 47 0.81 4.13 0.14
N ASN A 48 1.90 4.35 0.86
CA ASN A 48 1.93 4.25 2.31
C ASN A 48 1.87 5.65 2.92
N ALA A 49 0.96 5.85 3.85
CA ALA A 49 0.79 7.12 4.54
C ALA A 49 0.93 6.95 6.07
N GLY A 50 1.59 5.90 6.52
CA GLY A 50 1.77 5.64 7.93
C GLY A 50 2.69 6.64 8.62
N LEU A 51 2.33 7.03 9.83
CA LEU A 51 3.15 7.93 10.65
C LEU A 51 4.36 7.22 11.25
N TYR A 52 4.18 5.98 11.63
CA TYR A 52 5.19 5.22 12.34
C TYR A 52 5.96 4.30 11.40
N ARG A 53 7.26 4.25 11.60
CA ARG A 53 8.16 3.40 10.86
C ARG A 53 8.95 2.55 11.86
N ASP A 54 9.21 1.32 11.46
CA ASP A 54 10.01 0.43 12.29
C ASP A 54 11.43 0.99 12.44
N ARG A 55 11.88 1.17 13.67
CA ARG A 55 13.21 1.69 13.97
C ARG A 55 13.51 3.04 13.32
N ASN A 56 12.50 3.83 13.03
CA ASN A 56 12.64 5.12 12.34
C ASN A 56 13.39 5.04 11.01
N LEU A 57 13.26 3.90 10.32
CA LEU A 57 13.91 3.72 9.03
C LEU A 57 13.22 4.53 7.94
N GLY A 58 13.98 5.37 7.26
CA GLY A 58 13.50 6.10 6.09
C GLY A 58 13.84 5.39 4.79
N GLU A 59 14.84 4.52 4.80
CA GLU A 59 15.27 3.74 3.64
C GLU A 59 15.55 2.29 4.04
N PRO A 60 15.08 1.29 3.26
CA PRO A 60 14.20 1.52 2.12
C PRO A 60 12.84 2.08 2.52
N ALA A 61 12.14 2.68 1.56
CA ALA A 61 10.80 3.22 1.83
C ALA A 61 9.87 2.12 2.34
N LEU A 62 9.02 2.45 3.30
CA LEU A 62 8.09 1.46 3.86
C LEU A 62 7.15 0.91 2.79
N ALA A 63 6.71 1.75 1.86
CA ALA A 63 5.90 1.31 0.73
C ALA A 63 6.58 0.21 -0.09
N ALA A 64 7.89 0.32 -0.32
CA ALA A 64 8.64 -0.69 -1.05
C ALA A 64 8.70 -2.02 -0.29
N LEU A 65 8.86 -1.97 1.03
CA LEU A 65 8.85 -3.16 1.87
C LEU A 65 7.48 -3.83 1.89
N ILE A 66 6.41 -3.05 1.95
CA ILE A 66 5.05 -3.55 1.88
C ILE A 66 4.80 -4.20 0.52
N GLN A 67 5.24 -3.56 -0.55
CA GLN A 67 5.11 -4.07 -1.92
C GLN A 67 5.74 -5.45 -2.06
N GLU A 68 6.95 -5.62 -1.55
CA GLU A 68 7.67 -6.88 -1.60
C GLU A 68 6.93 -7.97 -0.82
N ASP A 69 6.55 -7.68 0.42
CA ASP A 69 5.89 -8.66 1.29
C ASP A 69 4.48 -9.04 0.83
N VAL A 70 3.77 -8.12 0.20
CA VAL A 70 2.44 -8.37 -0.35
C VAL A 70 2.52 -9.18 -1.64
N GLY A 71 3.64 -9.12 -2.34
CA GLY A 71 3.85 -9.83 -3.60
C GLY A 71 3.45 -9.02 -4.83
N ALA A 72 3.39 -7.70 -4.70
CA ALA A 72 3.15 -6.82 -5.83
C ALA A 72 4.45 -6.63 -6.61
N ASN A 73 4.35 -6.58 -7.92
CA ASN A 73 5.49 -6.41 -8.82
C ASN A 73 6.57 -7.49 -8.63
N PRO A 74 6.21 -8.79 -8.76
CA PRO A 74 7.19 -9.87 -8.60
C PRO A 74 8.26 -9.84 -9.69
N GLU A 75 9.39 -10.54 -9.45
CA GLU A 75 10.49 -10.64 -10.42
C GLU A 75 10.03 -11.23 -11.76
N ASP A 76 9.12 -12.19 -11.70
CA ASP A 76 8.49 -12.77 -12.89
C ASP A 76 7.07 -12.23 -13.01
N PRO A 77 6.90 -10.99 -13.51
CA PRO A 77 5.58 -10.40 -13.58
C PRO A 77 4.69 -11.13 -14.60
N HIS A 78 3.41 -11.11 -14.32
CA HIS A 78 2.41 -11.61 -15.27
C HIS A 78 2.57 -10.85 -16.59
N PRO A 79 2.41 -11.50 -17.76
CA PRO A 79 2.58 -10.82 -19.06
C PRO A 79 1.75 -9.54 -19.22
N ASP A 80 0.61 -9.46 -18.56
CA ASP A 80 -0.28 -8.30 -18.60
C ASP A 80 -0.02 -7.32 -17.45
N ALA A 81 0.93 -7.60 -16.57
CA ALA A 81 1.23 -6.74 -15.44
C ALA A 81 2.12 -5.57 -15.85
N HIS A 82 1.80 -4.39 -15.34
CA HIS A 82 2.53 -3.16 -15.67
C HIS A 82 3.61 -2.83 -14.66
N GLY A 83 3.75 -3.64 -13.63
CA GLY A 83 4.55 -3.32 -12.47
C GLY A 83 3.76 -2.41 -11.52
N THR A 84 4.21 -2.36 -10.28
CA THR A 84 3.57 -1.54 -9.24
C THR A 84 4.49 -0.39 -8.88
N PHE A 85 3.99 0.83 -8.99
CA PHE A 85 4.70 2.00 -8.50
C PHE A 85 4.35 2.22 -7.03
N SER A 86 5.35 2.38 -6.17
CA SER A 86 5.11 2.55 -4.74
C SER A 86 5.93 3.70 -4.17
N PHE A 87 5.36 4.41 -3.21
CA PHE A 87 6.05 5.48 -2.50
C PHE A 87 5.37 5.78 -1.17
N ASP A 88 6.11 6.47 -0.29
CA ASP A 88 5.59 6.95 0.98
C ASP A 88 5.13 8.39 0.85
N VAL A 89 4.06 8.72 1.57
CA VAL A 89 3.59 10.08 1.74
C VAL A 89 3.72 10.43 3.22
N ALA A 90 4.29 11.59 3.51
CA ALA A 90 4.46 12.05 4.89
C ALA A 90 3.79 13.42 5.06
N ASN A 91 2.63 13.45 5.71
CA ASN A 91 1.90 14.68 6.00
C ASN A 91 1.20 14.58 7.37
N GLY A 92 1.89 14.03 8.36
CA GLY A 92 1.35 13.85 9.69
C GLY A 92 0.04 13.09 9.68
N ILE A 93 -0.92 13.54 10.47
CA ILE A 93 -2.24 12.89 10.55
C ILE A 93 -3.07 13.08 9.28
N CYS A 94 -2.68 13.99 8.40
CA CYS A 94 -3.35 14.21 7.12
C CYS A 94 -2.80 13.30 6.01
N GLY A 95 -1.84 12.42 6.32
CA GLY A 95 -1.23 11.51 5.36
C GLY A 95 -2.24 10.72 4.53
N PRO A 96 -3.23 10.04 5.15
CA PRO A 96 -4.23 9.27 4.39
C PRO A 96 -5.02 10.11 3.40
N LEU A 97 -5.40 11.32 3.76
CA LEU A 97 -6.10 12.22 2.85
C LEU A 97 -5.20 12.65 1.69
N THR A 98 -3.93 12.92 1.98
CA THR A 98 -2.94 13.24 0.94
C THR A 98 -2.76 12.07 -0.01
N ALA A 99 -2.69 10.84 0.52
CA ALA A 99 -2.58 9.63 -0.29
C ALA A 99 -3.77 9.48 -1.25
N LEU A 100 -4.99 9.72 -0.75
CA LEU A 100 -6.18 9.67 -1.59
C LEU A 100 -6.14 10.73 -2.69
N GLN A 101 -5.72 11.94 -2.38
CA GLN A 101 -5.58 13.01 -3.39
C GLN A 101 -4.55 12.65 -4.46
N VAL A 102 -3.42 12.10 -4.05
CA VAL A 102 -2.37 11.69 -4.99
C VAL A 102 -2.86 10.56 -5.88
N ALA A 103 -3.52 9.55 -5.31
CA ALA A 103 -4.08 8.44 -6.07
C ALA A 103 -5.13 8.92 -7.07
N ASP A 104 -6.01 9.83 -6.64
CA ASP A 104 -7.02 10.42 -7.52
C ASP A 104 -6.37 11.16 -8.69
N GLY A 105 -5.29 11.89 -8.42
CA GLY A 105 -4.53 12.58 -9.46
C GLY A 105 -3.94 11.62 -10.49
N PHE A 106 -3.35 10.51 -10.05
CA PHE A 106 -2.82 9.49 -10.95
C PHE A 106 -3.90 8.87 -11.82
N LEU A 107 -5.04 8.53 -11.23
CA LEU A 107 -6.17 7.95 -11.97
C LEU A 107 -6.73 8.95 -12.98
N HIS A 108 -6.84 10.21 -12.58
CA HIS A 108 -7.40 11.27 -13.42
C HIS A 108 -6.49 11.59 -14.62
N SER A 109 -5.19 11.55 -14.42
CA SER A 109 -4.22 11.83 -15.49
C SER A 109 -4.07 10.69 -16.47
N GLY A 110 -4.54 9.50 -16.13
CA GLY A 110 -4.35 8.31 -16.95
C GLY A 110 -2.96 7.72 -16.87
N SER A 111 -2.17 8.10 -15.86
CA SER A 111 -0.80 7.58 -15.68
C SER A 111 -0.77 6.13 -15.22
N ILE A 112 -1.87 5.66 -14.68
CA ILE A 112 -2.02 4.27 -14.22
C ILE A 112 -3.35 3.69 -14.67
#